data_14c1c89a20b2de57cc26768bc482b54e
#
_entry.id   14c1c89a20b2de57cc26768bc482b54e
#
_cell.length_a   1.000
_cell.length_b   1.000
_cell.length_c   1.000
_cell.angle_alpha   90.00
_cell.angle_beta   90.00
_cell.angle_gamma   90.00
#
_symmetry.space_group_name_H-M   'P 1'
#
loop_
_entity.id
_entity.type
_entity.pdbx_description
1 polymer ?
#
loop_
_entity_poly.entity_id
_entity_poly.type
_entity_poly.pdbx_seq_one_letter_code
_entity_poly.pdbx_strand_id
1 'polypeptide(L)'
;GPVLEEAMRMRANGEKILRLNTGNPAEFGFTAPDEVIHDLIMNARDSEGYSDSKGIFSARKAIMQYCQLKKFPNVDIDDIYLGNGVSELIVMSMQGLLDNGDEVLVPMPDYPLWTAAVSLAGGNAVHYICDEEAEWYPDLDDIKSKISSNTKAIVLINPNNPTGALYPKELLLDIIEI
;
A
#
# COMPACT_ATOMS: atom_id res chain seq x y z
N GLY A 1 -12.91 3.68 -17.10
CA GLY A 1 -14.15 3.04 -16.65
C GLY A 1 -15.32 4.02 -16.68
N PRO A 2 -16.56 3.58 -16.44
CA PRO A 2 -17.78 4.35 -16.69
C PRO A 2 -17.84 5.67 -15.93
N VAL A 3 -17.36 5.72 -14.69
CA VAL A 3 -17.35 6.96 -13.89
C VAL A 3 -16.43 8.01 -14.50
N LEU A 4 -15.26 7.61 -15.00
CA LEU A 4 -14.34 8.54 -15.66
C LEU A 4 -14.92 9.05 -16.99
N GLU A 5 -15.55 8.20 -17.77
CA GLU A 5 -16.19 8.56 -19.04
C GLU A 5 -17.30 9.58 -18.82
N GLU A 6 -18.14 9.36 -17.81
CA GLU A 6 -19.18 10.30 -17.43
C GLU A 6 -18.62 11.63 -16.95
N ALA A 7 -17.58 11.62 -16.11
CA ALA A 7 -16.90 12.83 -15.67
C ALA A 7 -16.28 13.61 -16.86
N MET A 8 -15.72 12.93 -17.84
CA MET A 8 -15.22 13.54 -19.06
C MET A 8 -16.35 14.18 -19.88
N ARG A 9 -17.48 13.50 -20.03
CA ARG A 9 -18.67 14.02 -20.72
C ARG A 9 -19.21 15.28 -20.05
N MET A 10 -19.35 15.27 -18.73
CA MET A 10 -19.79 16.43 -17.95
C MET A 10 -18.85 17.63 -18.12
N ARG A 11 -17.53 17.41 -18.06
CA ARG A 11 -16.54 18.46 -18.34
C ARG A 11 -16.65 19.03 -19.75
N ALA A 12 -16.86 18.20 -20.74
CA ALA A 12 -17.06 18.64 -22.13
C ALA A 12 -18.30 19.52 -22.29
N ASN A 13 -19.31 19.33 -21.45
CA ASN A 13 -20.52 20.16 -21.36
C ASN A 13 -20.34 21.44 -20.52
N GLY A 14 -19.11 21.71 -20.04
CA GLY A 14 -18.81 22.90 -19.24
C GLY A 14 -19.05 22.77 -17.74
N GLU A 15 -19.37 21.57 -17.24
CA GLU A 15 -19.55 21.34 -15.81
C GLU A 15 -18.20 21.28 -15.08
N LYS A 16 -18.16 21.85 -13.87
CA LYS A 16 -16.98 21.82 -13.00
C LYS A 16 -16.94 20.52 -12.21
N ILE A 17 -16.00 19.65 -12.52
CA ILE A 17 -15.78 18.39 -11.81
C ILE A 17 -14.62 18.53 -10.82
N LEU A 18 -14.91 18.28 -9.53
CA LEU A 18 -13.90 18.17 -8.50
C LEU A 18 -13.40 16.71 -8.41
N ARG A 19 -12.11 16.51 -8.63
CA ARG A 19 -11.48 15.19 -8.53
C ARG A 19 -11.03 14.92 -7.10
N LEU A 20 -11.63 13.93 -6.45
CA LEU A 20 -11.26 13.50 -5.10
C LEU A 20 -10.71 12.06 -5.07
N ASN A 21 -10.58 11.43 -6.22
CA ASN A 21 -10.22 10.02 -6.38
C ASN A 21 -8.70 9.77 -6.42
N THR A 22 -7.88 10.81 -6.57
CA THR A 22 -6.43 10.67 -6.67
C THR A 22 -5.77 11.88 -6.03
N GLY A 23 -4.88 11.64 -5.07
CA GLY A 23 -4.01 12.68 -4.52
C GLY A 23 -2.91 13.00 -5.54
N ASN A 24 -2.82 14.27 -5.95
CA ASN A 24 -1.75 14.75 -6.82
C ASN A 24 -1.16 16.04 -6.26
N PRO A 25 -0.24 15.97 -5.29
CA PRO A 25 0.33 17.15 -4.62
C PRO A 25 0.96 18.15 -5.57
N ALA A 26 1.52 17.70 -6.70
CA ALA A 26 2.15 18.56 -7.69
C ALA A 26 1.21 19.62 -8.28
N GLU A 27 -0.07 19.28 -8.48
CA GLU A 27 -1.10 20.22 -8.97
C GLU A 27 -1.40 21.35 -7.98
N PHE A 28 -1.01 21.18 -6.70
CA PHE A 28 -1.20 22.15 -5.62
C PHE A 28 0.10 22.87 -5.24
N GLY A 29 1.14 22.79 -6.08
CA GLY A 29 2.40 23.48 -5.88
C GLY A 29 3.39 22.78 -4.94
N PHE A 30 3.12 21.55 -4.55
CA PHE A 30 4.10 20.74 -3.81
C PHE A 30 5.08 20.12 -4.80
N THR A 31 6.35 20.45 -4.67
CA THR A 31 7.42 19.90 -5.51
C THR A 31 8.35 19.01 -4.69
N ALA A 32 9.06 18.12 -5.36
CA ALA A 32 10.13 17.38 -4.70
C ALA A 32 11.25 18.35 -4.26
N PRO A 33 11.93 18.10 -3.13
CA PRO A 33 13.10 18.89 -2.74
C PRO A 33 14.15 18.96 -3.84
N ASP A 34 14.79 20.11 -3.98
CA ASP A 34 15.80 20.34 -5.03
C ASP A 34 16.96 19.35 -4.94
N GLU A 35 17.33 18.94 -3.74
CA GLU A 35 18.37 17.94 -3.47
C GLU A 35 18.04 16.58 -4.11
N VAL A 36 16.76 16.16 -4.05
CA VAL A 36 16.29 14.90 -4.66
C VAL A 36 16.36 14.99 -6.18
N ILE A 37 15.93 16.12 -6.76
CA ILE A 37 15.98 16.33 -8.20
C ILE A 37 17.43 16.38 -8.70
N HIS A 38 18.30 17.11 -7.96
CA HIS A 38 19.73 17.20 -8.29
C HIS A 38 20.40 15.81 -8.28
N ASP A 39 20.17 15.02 -7.23
CA ASP A 39 20.73 13.69 -7.10
C ASP A 39 20.28 12.76 -8.23
N LEU A 40 18.99 12.81 -8.58
CA LEU A 40 18.45 12.06 -9.71
C LEU A 40 19.16 12.39 -11.04
N ILE A 41 19.37 13.69 -11.31
CA ILE A 41 20.04 14.14 -12.55
C ILE A 41 21.51 13.71 -12.56
N MET A 42 22.21 13.85 -11.44
CA MET A 42 23.62 13.50 -11.34
C MET A 42 23.89 11.99 -11.50
N ASN A 43 22.97 11.15 -11.03
CA ASN A 43 23.11 9.71 -11.09
C ASN A 43 22.35 9.07 -12.28
N ALA A 44 21.76 9.85 -13.18
CA ALA A 44 20.96 9.33 -14.28
C ALA A 44 21.74 8.38 -15.21
N ARG A 45 23.03 8.64 -15.46
CA ARG A 45 23.88 7.78 -16.27
C ARG A 45 24.19 6.43 -15.61
N ASP A 46 24.32 6.42 -14.29
CA ASP A 46 24.64 5.20 -13.53
C ASP A 46 23.42 4.28 -13.41
N SER A 47 22.23 4.76 -13.81
CA SER A 47 20.97 4.01 -13.80
C SER A 47 20.66 3.30 -15.13
N GLU A 48 21.53 3.36 -16.13
CA GLU A 48 21.30 2.74 -17.45
C GLU A 48 21.41 1.20 -17.45
N GLY A 49 22.07 0.62 -16.44
CA GLY A 49 22.35 -0.81 -16.36
C GLY A 49 21.38 -1.59 -15.50
N TYR A 50 21.49 -2.92 -15.57
CA TYR A 50 20.81 -3.80 -14.61
C TYR A 50 21.41 -3.65 -13.21
N SER A 51 20.58 -3.79 -12.20
CA SER A 51 20.98 -3.83 -10.81
C SER A 51 20.63 -5.17 -10.15
N ASP A 52 20.98 -5.35 -8.87
CA ASP A 52 20.56 -6.48 -8.06
C ASP A 52 19.04 -6.59 -8.03
N SER A 53 18.51 -7.82 -8.09
CA SER A 53 17.06 -8.09 -8.08
C SER A 53 16.35 -7.60 -6.82
N LYS A 54 17.06 -7.51 -5.70
CA LYS A 54 16.55 -6.90 -4.47
C LYS A 54 16.58 -5.36 -4.50
N GLY A 55 17.24 -4.76 -5.48
CA GLY A 55 17.50 -3.32 -5.58
C GLY A 55 18.92 -2.93 -5.22
N ILE A 56 19.32 -1.70 -5.59
CA ILE A 56 20.69 -1.22 -5.39
C ILE A 56 21.08 -1.20 -3.91
N PHE A 57 22.32 -1.62 -3.62
CA PHE A 57 22.85 -1.77 -2.27
C PHE A 57 22.76 -0.47 -1.44
N SER A 58 23.09 0.68 -2.02
CA SER A 58 23.06 1.97 -1.34
C SER A 58 21.69 2.33 -0.82
N ALA A 59 20.62 2.10 -1.60
CA ALA A 59 19.25 2.36 -1.18
C ALA A 59 18.78 1.36 -0.12
N ARG A 60 19.08 0.06 -0.28
CA ARG A 60 18.76 -0.95 0.75
C ARG A 60 19.45 -0.63 2.09
N LYS A 61 20.74 -0.22 2.02
CA LYS A 61 21.48 0.21 3.20
C LYS A 61 20.85 1.43 3.88
N ALA A 62 20.42 2.42 3.11
CA ALA A 62 19.74 3.60 3.66
C ALA A 62 18.43 3.24 4.36
N ILE A 63 17.64 2.31 3.78
CA ILE A 63 16.40 1.80 4.40
C ILE A 63 16.72 1.03 5.69
N MET A 64 17.73 0.17 5.69
CA MET A 64 18.17 -0.54 6.91
C MET A 64 18.55 0.45 8.02
N GLN A 65 19.33 1.49 7.69
CA GLN A 65 19.69 2.54 8.66
C GLN A 65 18.44 3.29 9.17
N TYR A 66 17.48 3.57 8.31
CA TYR A 66 16.21 4.15 8.72
C TYR A 66 15.44 3.24 9.68
N CYS A 67 15.38 1.94 9.40
CA CYS A 67 14.78 0.96 10.31
C CYS A 67 15.48 0.94 11.68
N GLN A 68 16.81 1.02 11.71
CA GLN A 68 17.59 1.12 12.95
C GLN A 68 17.25 2.39 13.74
N LEU A 69 17.18 3.55 13.06
CA LEU A 69 16.76 4.81 13.68
C LEU A 69 15.35 4.74 14.26
N LYS A 70 14.46 4.04 13.60
CA LYS A 70 13.08 3.78 14.05
C LYS A 70 12.97 2.65 15.07
N LYS A 71 14.09 2.01 15.42
CA LYS A 71 14.17 0.89 16.38
C LYS A 71 13.32 -0.33 15.96
N PHE A 72 13.20 -0.59 14.65
CA PHE A 72 12.65 -1.85 14.19
C PHE A 72 13.63 -2.98 14.51
N PRO A 73 13.20 -4.01 15.24
CA PRO A 73 14.06 -5.11 15.61
C PRO A 73 14.36 -6.03 14.41
N ASN A 74 15.55 -6.61 14.38
CA ASN A 74 15.93 -7.73 13.52
C ASN A 74 15.75 -7.48 12.02
N VAL A 75 15.95 -6.26 11.52
CA VAL A 75 15.96 -5.95 10.09
C VAL A 75 17.39 -5.94 9.58
N ASP A 76 17.71 -6.88 8.70
CA ASP A 76 18.96 -6.93 7.95
C ASP A 76 18.81 -6.36 6.55
N ILE A 77 19.91 -6.06 5.89
CA ILE A 77 19.93 -5.57 4.50
C ILE A 77 19.33 -6.60 3.54
N ASP A 78 19.44 -7.87 3.86
CA ASP A 78 18.92 -8.96 3.03
C ASP A 78 17.42 -9.17 3.12
N ASP A 79 16.76 -8.54 4.10
CA ASP A 79 15.30 -8.52 4.25
C ASP A 79 14.64 -7.41 3.43
N ILE A 80 15.43 -6.55 2.78
CA ILE A 80 14.94 -5.36 2.09
C ILE A 80 14.90 -5.58 0.59
N TYR A 81 13.73 -5.39 0.01
CA TYR A 81 13.46 -5.44 -1.42
C TYR A 81 12.92 -4.10 -1.89
N LEU A 82 13.45 -3.60 -2.99
CA LEU A 82 12.99 -2.36 -3.61
C LEU A 82 12.02 -2.66 -4.74
N GLY A 83 10.98 -1.86 -4.84
CA GLY A 83 10.02 -1.91 -5.93
C GLY A 83 9.72 -0.51 -6.47
N ASN A 84 9.10 -0.47 -7.61
CA ASN A 84 8.69 0.77 -8.28
C ASN A 84 7.35 1.25 -7.72
N GLY A 85 7.39 1.74 -6.47
CA GLY A 85 6.22 2.18 -5.73
C GLY A 85 5.47 1.03 -5.03
N VAL A 86 4.53 1.43 -4.18
CA VAL A 86 3.73 0.50 -3.36
C VAL A 86 2.94 -0.50 -4.21
N SER A 87 2.46 -0.08 -5.38
CA SER A 87 1.65 -0.95 -6.24
C SER A 87 2.40 -2.19 -6.72
N GLU A 88 3.66 -2.05 -7.12
CA GLU A 88 4.49 -3.19 -7.50
C GLU A 88 4.76 -4.10 -6.30
N LEU A 89 5.08 -3.52 -5.14
CA LEU A 89 5.35 -4.28 -3.92
C LEU A 89 4.12 -5.07 -3.45
N ILE A 90 2.91 -4.51 -3.57
CA ILE A 90 1.66 -5.23 -3.28
C ILE A 90 1.54 -6.46 -4.19
N VAL A 91 1.70 -6.28 -5.52
CA VAL A 91 1.58 -7.38 -6.47
C VAL A 91 2.64 -8.45 -6.21
N MET A 92 3.90 -8.05 -6.03
CA MET A 92 4.99 -8.98 -5.72
C MET A 92 4.75 -9.76 -4.42
N SER A 93 4.27 -9.08 -3.38
CA SER A 93 3.98 -9.73 -2.09
C SER A 93 2.87 -10.77 -2.22
N MET A 94 1.78 -10.44 -2.92
CA MET A 94 0.68 -11.39 -3.11
C MET A 94 1.10 -12.59 -3.97
N GLN A 95 1.87 -12.36 -5.02
CA GLN A 95 2.41 -13.45 -5.84
C GLN A 95 3.40 -14.35 -5.10
N GLY A 96 4.14 -13.81 -4.14
CA GLY A 96 5.10 -14.56 -3.34
C GLY A 96 4.49 -15.34 -2.16
N LEU A 97 3.33 -14.92 -1.69
CA LEU A 97 2.70 -15.44 -0.47
C LEU A 97 1.55 -16.43 -0.73
N LEU A 98 0.86 -16.30 -1.88
CA LEU A 98 -0.43 -16.96 -2.09
C LEU A 98 -0.35 -18.13 -3.08
N ASP A 99 -1.00 -19.20 -2.71
CA ASP A 99 -1.41 -20.30 -3.58
C ASP A 99 -2.91 -20.19 -3.92
N ASN A 100 -3.37 -20.97 -4.88
CA ASN A 100 -4.78 -21.00 -5.26
C ASN A 100 -5.68 -21.39 -4.09
N GLY A 101 -6.63 -20.50 -3.77
CA GLY A 101 -7.61 -20.71 -2.70
C GLY A 101 -7.17 -20.16 -1.34
N ASP A 102 -5.95 -19.66 -1.20
CA ASP A 102 -5.54 -18.95 -0.01
C ASP A 102 -6.36 -17.67 0.18
N GLU A 103 -6.56 -17.27 1.42
CA GLU A 103 -7.36 -16.10 1.79
C GLU A 103 -6.48 -15.00 2.39
N VAL A 104 -6.80 -13.76 2.02
CA VAL A 104 -6.20 -12.57 2.62
C VAL A 104 -7.32 -11.68 3.15
N LEU A 105 -7.25 -11.33 4.43
CA LEU A 105 -8.15 -10.34 5.02
C LEU A 105 -7.73 -8.94 4.57
N VAL A 106 -8.67 -8.20 3.98
CA VAL A 106 -8.46 -6.87 3.41
C VAL A 106 -9.46 -5.90 4.04
N PRO A 107 -9.06 -4.68 4.45
CA PRO A 107 -10.01 -3.74 5.05
C PRO A 107 -11.12 -3.32 4.06
N MET A 108 -12.29 -2.97 4.58
CA MET A 108 -13.36 -2.37 3.79
C MET A 108 -13.88 -1.11 4.50
N PRO A 109 -13.67 0.10 3.90
CA PRO A 109 -13.12 0.37 2.56
C PRO A 109 -11.61 0.17 2.46
N ASP A 110 -11.12 -0.18 1.24
CA ASP A 110 -9.71 -0.41 0.95
C ASP A 110 -9.18 0.44 -0.22
N TYR A 111 -7.87 0.34 -0.42
CA TYR A 111 -7.26 0.68 -1.70
C TYR A 111 -7.46 -0.49 -2.67
N PRO A 112 -8.24 -0.32 -3.76
CA PRO A 112 -8.75 -1.43 -4.58
C PRO A 112 -7.69 -2.37 -5.16
N LEU A 113 -6.42 -1.95 -5.19
CA LEU A 113 -5.33 -2.77 -5.67
C LEU A 113 -5.08 -4.01 -4.80
N TRP A 114 -5.35 -3.95 -3.49
CA TRP A 114 -5.18 -5.11 -2.62
C TRP A 114 -6.08 -6.27 -3.06
N THR A 115 -7.37 -5.99 -3.21
CA THR A 115 -8.34 -6.99 -3.72
C THR A 115 -7.95 -7.51 -5.10
N ALA A 116 -7.52 -6.62 -6.00
CA ALA A 116 -7.11 -7.01 -7.34
C ALA A 116 -5.84 -7.88 -7.33
N ALA A 117 -4.83 -7.53 -6.54
CA ALA A 117 -3.58 -8.27 -6.45
C ALA A 117 -3.77 -9.67 -5.84
N VAL A 118 -4.58 -9.78 -4.79
CA VAL A 118 -4.96 -11.07 -4.20
C VAL A 118 -5.63 -11.96 -5.24
N SER A 119 -6.63 -11.44 -5.97
CA SER A 119 -7.35 -12.19 -7.00
C SER A 119 -6.45 -12.61 -8.17
N LEU A 120 -5.55 -11.71 -8.62
CA LEU A 120 -4.60 -12.00 -9.70
C LEU A 120 -3.55 -13.05 -9.29
N ALA A 121 -3.24 -13.15 -8.00
CA ALA A 121 -2.34 -14.18 -7.46
C ALA A 121 -3.04 -15.54 -7.21
N GLY A 122 -4.34 -15.64 -7.50
CA GLY A 122 -5.13 -16.88 -7.32
C GLY A 122 -5.76 -17.03 -5.94
N GLY A 123 -5.61 -16.04 -5.07
CA GLY A 123 -6.22 -16.00 -3.74
C GLY A 123 -7.61 -15.37 -3.71
N ASN A 124 -8.22 -15.42 -2.55
CA ASN A 124 -9.52 -14.82 -2.23
C ASN A 124 -9.35 -13.66 -1.26
N ALA A 125 -9.78 -12.46 -1.66
CA ALA A 125 -9.83 -11.31 -0.75
C ALA A 125 -11.09 -11.41 0.13
N VAL A 126 -10.89 -11.53 1.43
CA VAL A 126 -11.95 -11.57 2.45
C VAL A 126 -11.96 -10.22 3.15
N HIS A 127 -13.02 -9.44 2.95
CA HIS A 127 -13.06 -8.08 3.48
C HIS A 127 -13.55 -8.06 4.92
N TYR A 128 -12.77 -7.42 5.80
CA TYR A 128 -13.21 -7.08 7.16
C TYR A 128 -13.69 -5.64 7.24
N ILE A 129 -14.65 -5.39 8.13
CA ILE A 129 -15.31 -4.10 8.24
C ILE A 129 -14.43 -3.12 9.03
N CYS A 130 -14.29 -1.90 8.48
CA CYS A 130 -13.87 -0.71 9.22
C CYS A 130 -15.09 0.20 9.32
N ASP A 131 -15.67 0.30 10.52
CA ASP A 131 -16.96 0.96 10.73
C ASP A 131 -16.81 2.48 10.74
N GLU A 132 -17.62 3.16 9.94
CA GLU A 132 -17.67 4.63 9.89
C GLU A 132 -18.06 5.24 11.22
N GLU A 133 -19.03 4.65 11.93
CA GLU A 133 -19.49 5.13 13.23
C GLU A 133 -18.45 4.90 14.35
N ALA A 134 -17.51 3.97 14.12
CA ALA A 134 -16.37 3.68 14.99
C ALA A 134 -15.05 4.29 14.46
N GLU A 135 -15.09 5.49 13.89
CA GLU A 135 -13.92 6.22 13.38
C GLU A 135 -13.12 5.45 12.30
N TRP A 136 -13.77 4.57 11.56
CA TRP A 136 -13.16 3.69 10.57
C TRP A 136 -12.14 2.69 11.15
N TYR A 137 -12.29 2.36 12.42
CA TYR A 137 -11.43 1.33 13.01
C TYR A 137 -11.88 -0.08 12.61
N PRO A 138 -10.92 -1.02 12.45
CA PRO A 138 -11.23 -2.43 12.23
C PRO A 138 -12.11 -3.02 13.33
N ASP A 139 -13.16 -3.71 12.92
CA ASP A 139 -13.99 -4.50 13.83
C ASP A 139 -13.30 -5.83 14.14
N LEU A 140 -12.87 -6.00 15.40
CA LEU A 140 -12.14 -7.19 15.85
C LEU A 140 -12.98 -8.47 15.81
N ASP A 141 -14.27 -8.36 16.10
CA ASP A 141 -15.16 -9.53 16.08
C ASP A 141 -15.44 -9.96 14.63
N ASP A 142 -15.57 -9.00 13.73
CA ASP A 142 -15.70 -9.28 12.30
C ASP A 142 -14.43 -9.94 11.75
N ILE A 143 -13.24 -9.44 12.12
CA ILE A 143 -11.94 -10.07 11.77
C ILE A 143 -11.91 -11.51 12.26
N LYS A 144 -12.18 -11.76 13.56
CA LYS A 144 -12.18 -13.11 14.14
C LYS A 144 -13.12 -14.06 13.42
N SER A 145 -14.31 -13.58 13.06
CA SER A 145 -15.32 -14.37 12.37
C SER A 145 -14.92 -14.80 10.96
N LYS A 146 -13.99 -14.07 10.34
CA LYS A 146 -13.56 -14.26 8.95
C LYS A 146 -12.25 -15.03 8.80
N ILE A 147 -11.54 -15.28 9.88
CA ILE A 147 -10.34 -16.12 9.85
C ILE A 147 -10.74 -17.57 9.63
N SER A 148 -10.11 -18.22 8.68
CA SER A 148 -10.29 -19.61 8.33
C SER A 148 -8.96 -20.35 8.28
N SER A 149 -9.00 -21.67 8.03
CA SER A 149 -7.78 -22.47 7.79
C SER A 149 -7.01 -22.06 6.53
N ASN A 150 -7.64 -21.31 5.63
CA ASN A 150 -7.04 -20.81 4.38
C ASN A 150 -6.47 -19.41 4.52
N THR A 151 -6.71 -18.73 5.64
CA THR A 151 -6.20 -17.38 5.87
C THR A 151 -4.68 -17.39 5.97
N LYS A 152 -4.02 -16.67 5.08
CA LYS A 152 -2.56 -16.53 5.02
C LYS A 152 -2.05 -15.20 5.55
N ALA A 153 -2.84 -14.14 5.38
CA ALA A 153 -2.41 -12.81 5.75
C ALA A 153 -3.59 -11.89 6.08
N ILE A 154 -3.30 -10.84 6.82
CA ILE A 154 -4.17 -9.69 7.01
C ILE A 154 -3.46 -8.43 6.54
N VAL A 155 -4.14 -7.59 5.78
CA VAL A 155 -3.65 -6.29 5.34
C VAL A 155 -4.05 -5.22 6.34
N LEU A 156 -3.07 -4.53 6.91
CA LEU A 156 -3.25 -3.36 7.76
C LEU A 156 -2.61 -2.15 7.11
N ILE A 157 -3.38 -1.09 6.96
CA ILE A 157 -2.94 0.17 6.35
C ILE A 157 -3.07 1.26 7.41
N ASN A 158 -1.96 1.80 7.89
CA ASN A 158 -1.99 2.77 8.99
C ASN A 158 -0.99 3.93 8.75
N PRO A 159 -1.46 5.17 8.57
CA PRO A 159 -2.87 5.60 8.44
C PRO A 159 -3.58 4.93 7.27
N ASN A 160 -4.90 4.66 7.42
CA ASN A 160 -5.66 3.91 6.42
C ASN A 160 -5.86 4.71 5.12
N ASN A 161 -5.74 4.05 4.00
CA ASN A 161 -6.15 4.53 2.69
C ASN A 161 -7.40 3.73 2.25
N PRO A 162 -8.60 4.34 2.09
CA PRO A 162 -8.81 5.76 1.80
C PRO A 162 -9.31 6.61 2.98
N THR A 163 -9.60 6.07 4.17
CA THR A 163 -10.33 6.77 5.23
C THR A 163 -9.50 7.80 5.99
N GLY A 164 -8.17 7.63 6.00
CA GLY A 164 -7.25 8.45 6.80
C GLY A 164 -7.24 8.09 8.29
N ALA A 165 -7.96 7.07 8.72
CA ALA A 165 -7.98 6.63 10.11
C ALA A 165 -6.58 6.23 10.60
N LEU A 166 -6.23 6.68 11.79
CA LEU A 166 -4.97 6.36 12.46
C LEU A 166 -5.26 5.39 13.62
N TYR A 167 -4.89 4.14 13.44
CA TYR A 167 -5.15 3.11 14.43
C TYR A 167 -4.23 3.25 15.65
N PRO A 168 -4.76 3.24 16.88
CA PRO A 168 -3.95 3.26 18.09
C PRO A 168 -3.17 1.95 18.24
N LYS A 169 -2.06 2.03 18.99
CA LYS A 169 -1.18 0.87 19.20
C LYS A 169 -1.91 -0.31 19.82
N GLU A 170 -2.80 -0.04 20.75
CA GLU A 170 -3.58 -1.06 21.48
C GLU A 170 -4.41 -1.89 20.49
N LEU A 171 -5.13 -1.24 19.59
CA LEU A 171 -5.92 -1.91 18.55
C LEU A 171 -5.05 -2.79 17.63
N LEU A 172 -3.86 -2.29 17.25
CA LEU A 172 -2.93 -3.08 16.43
C LEU A 172 -2.40 -4.32 17.18
N LEU A 173 -2.17 -4.21 18.50
CA LEU A 173 -1.78 -5.34 19.32
C LEU A 173 -2.91 -6.36 19.45
N ASP A 174 -4.14 -5.91 19.65
CA ASP A 174 -5.31 -6.80 19.71
C ASP A 174 -5.51 -7.57 18.39
N ILE A 175 -5.26 -6.93 17.24
CA ILE A 175 -5.31 -7.61 15.93
C ILE A 175 -4.19 -8.66 15.80
N ILE A 176 -3.01 -8.41 16.35
CA ILE A 176 -1.87 -9.35 16.30
C ILE A 176 -2.12 -10.59 17.19
N GLU A 177 -2.89 -10.43 18.25
CA GLU A 177 -3.23 -11.53 19.17
C GLU A 177 -4.35 -12.45 18.64
N ILE A 178 -5.08 -12.03 17.62
CA ILE A 178 -6.13 -12.81 16.94
C ILE A 178 -5.50 -13.87 16.03
#